data_d592d1c5e0c3dcd58864f4ac689e6004
#
_entry.id   d592d1c5e0c3dcd58864f4ac689e6004
#
_cell.length_a   1.000
_cell.length_b   1.000
_cell.length_c   1.000
_cell.angle_alpha   90.00
_cell.angle_beta   90.00
_cell.angle_gamma   90.00
#
_symmetry.space_group_name_H-M   'P 1'
#
loop_
_entity.id
_entity.type
_entity.pdbx_description
1 polymer ?
#
loop_
_entity_poly.entity_id
_entity_poly.type
_entity_poly.pdbx_seq_one_letter_code
_entity_poly.pdbx_strand_id
1 'polypeptide(L)'
;MIEKKFYGERLRSARMYRGLTLTELAKRTEISKQSISLYENDNNTPDYMKVRLLASELNFPYDYFFQKDSYAAKTETTYFRSLASATKKDRTAQSIKLEYVAKMYEILLEFISFPEMNLPSVDFVGCDDVFECENEDAIQEIEDIAAQVRKYWDIGTGPIKDLQYFLQH
;
A
#
# COMPACT_ATOMS: atom_id res chain seq x y z
N MET A 1 -26.64 -24.48 -5.67
CA MET A 1 -25.58 -23.53 -6.05
C MET A 1 -25.38 -22.60 -4.88
N ILE A 2 -24.19 -22.56 -4.30
CA ILE A 2 -23.88 -21.59 -3.25
C ILE A 2 -23.77 -20.24 -3.96
N GLU A 3 -24.69 -19.34 -3.67
CA GLU A 3 -24.68 -17.98 -4.22
C GLU A 3 -23.47 -17.26 -3.65
N LYS A 4 -22.46 -17.00 -4.49
CA LYS A 4 -21.25 -16.27 -4.07
C LYS A 4 -21.63 -14.82 -3.80
N LYS A 5 -21.42 -14.35 -2.57
CA LYS A 5 -21.66 -12.95 -2.20
C LYS A 5 -20.67 -12.02 -2.93
N PHE A 6 -21.19 -11.01 -3.61
CA PHE A 6 -20.40 -9.91 -4.15
C PHE A 6 -20.00 -8.94 -3.02
N TYR A 7 -18.78 -8.43 -3.05
CA TYR A 7 -18.24 -7.47 -2.09
C TYR A 7 -17.94 -6.15 -2.80
N GLY A 8 -18.73 -5.12 -2.54
CA GLY A 8 -18.58 -3.80 -3.14
C GLY A 8 -17.27 -3.12 -2.78
N GLU A 9 -16.73 -3.38 -1.60
CA GLU A 9 -15.41 -2.93 -1.18
C GLU A 9 -14.30 -3.41 -2.13
N ARG A 10 -14.40 -4.64 -2.65
CA ARG A 10 -13.47 -5.18 -3.64
C ARG A 10 -13.55 -4.42 -4.97
N LEU A 11 -14.74 -4.06 -5.41
CA LEU A 11 -14.92 -3.23 -6.59
C LEU A 11 -14.27 -1.85 -6.40
N ARG A 12 -14.53 -1.23 -5.26
CA ARG A 12 -13.93 0.07 -4.91
C ARG A 12 -12.40 -0.01 -4.89
N SER A 13 -11.83 -1.01 -4.23
CA SER A 13 -10.37 -1.21 -4.15
C SER A 13 -9.76 -1.43 -5.54
N ALA A 14 -10.36 -2.26 -6.39
CA ALA A 14 -9.89 -2.49 -7.75
C ALA A 14 -9.91 -1.21 -8.61
N ARG A 15 -10.99 -0.42 -8.51
CA ARG A 15 -11.08 0.87 -9.21
C ARG A 15 -10.01 1.84 -8.72
N MET A 16 -9.82 1.97 -7.40
CA MET A 16 -8.82 2.86 -6.82
C MET A 16 -7.40 2.40 -7.14
N TYR A 17 -7.14 1.10 -7.16
CA TYR A 17 -5.88 0.52 -7.62
C TYR A 17 -5.51 0.95 -9.03
N ARG A 18 -6.50 1.02 -9.94
CA ARG A 18 -6.33 1.53 -11.31
C ARG A 18 -6.30 3.06 -11.39
N GLY A 19 -6.45 3.76 -10.28
CA GLY A 19 -6.50 5.21 -10.23
C GLY A 19 -7.70 5.77 -11.00
N LEU A 20 -8.84 5.08 -11.02
CA LEU A 20 -10.03 5.54 -11.72
C LEU A 20 -11.02 6.20 -10.76
N THR A 21 -11.62 7.29 -11.22
CA THR A 21 -12.81 7.87 -10.58
C THR A 21 -14.06 7.05 -10.95
N LEU A 22 -15.14 7.21 -10.17
CA LEU A 22 -16.44 6.61 -10.53
C LEU A 22 -16.90 7.04 -11.93
N THR A 23 -16.67 8.29 -12.31
CA THR A 23 -17.07 8.82 -13.62
C THR A 23 -16.24 8.20 -14.75
N GLU A 24 -14.95 8.02 -14.55
CA GLU A 24 -14.08 7.37 -15.55
C GLU A 24 -14.46 5.90 -15.74
N LEU A 25 -14.72 5.16 -14.66
CA LEU A 25 -15.16 3.77 -14.75
C LEU A 25 -16.52 3.66 -15.40
N ALA A 26 -17.48 4.54 -15.05
CA ALA A 26 -18.80 4.60 -15.68
C ALA A 26 -18.71 4.81 -17.20
N LYS A 27 -17.84 5.74 -17.63
CA LYS A 27 -17.61 6.02 -19.05
C LYS A 27 -17.04 4.81 -19.82
N ARG A 28 -16.16 4.04 -19.17
CA ARG A 28 -15.50 2.88 -19.80
C ARG A 28 -16.41 1.64 -19.87
N THR A 29 -17.30 1.50 -18.90
CA THR A 29 -18.17 0.31 -18.78
C THR A 29 -19.59 0.55 -19.26
N GLU A 30 -19.95 1.79 -19.60
CA GLU A 30 -21.33 2.21 -19.92
C GLU A 30 -22.34 1.93 -18.78
N ILE A 31 -21.83 1.62 -17.57
CA ILE A 31 -22.64 1.50 -16.37
C ILE A 31 -22.77 2.87 -15.71
N SER A 32 -23.98 3.26 -15.30
CA SER A 32 -24.16 4.58 -14.68
C SER A 32 -23.28 4.75 -13.43
N LYS A 33 -22.77 5.95 -13.21
CA LYS A 33 -22.00 6.30 -12.00
C LYS A 33 -22.77 5.97 -10.71
N GLN A 34 -24.09 6.19 -10.72
CA GLN A 34 -24.96 5.87 -9.59
C GLN A 34 -24.99 4.37 -9.31
N SER A 35 -25.13 3.54 -10.36
CA SER A 35 -25.12 2.08 -10.21
C SER A 35 -23.79 1.60 -9.65
N ILE A 36 -22.64 2.09 -10.17
CA ILE A 36 -21.32 1.72 -9.65
C ILE A 36 -21.19 2.12 -8.19
N SER A 37 -21.63 3.32 -7.81
CA SER A 37 -21.63 3.77 -6.42
C SER A 37 -22.47 2.88 -5.51
N LEU A 38 -23.65 2.44 -5.97
CA LEU A 38 -24.50 1.52 -5.22
C LEU A 38 -23.84 0.15 -5.05
N TYR A 39 -23.14 -0.34 -6.08
CA TYR A 39 -22.36 -1.60 -6.00
C TYR A 39 -21.19 -1.48 -5.02
N GLU A 40 -20.43 -0.39 -5.04
CA GLU A 40 -19.29 -0.16 -4.14
C GLU A 40 -19.68 -0.04 -2.66
N ASN A 41 -20.91 0.33 -2.37
CA ASN A 41 -21.45 0.48 -1.01
C ASN A 41 -22.35 -0.70 -0.59
N ASP A 42 -22.36 -1.80 -1.32
CA ASP A 42 -23.20 -2.99 -1.09
C ASP A 42 -24.72 -2.70 -1.03
N ASN A 43 -25.14 -1.55 -1.57
CA ASN A 43 -26.56 -1.16 -1.65
C ASN A 43 -27.30 -1.81 -2.83
N ASN A 44 -26.57 -2.38 -3.76
CA ASN A 44 -27.09 -3.16 -4.87
C ASN A 44 -26.03 -4.17 -5.32
N THR A 45 -26.45 -5.26 -5.95
CA THR A 45 -25.55 -6.30 -6.48
C THR A 45 -25.57 -6.25 -8.01
N PRO A 46 -24.41 -6.15 -8.68
CA PRO A 46 -24.36 -6.22 -10.13
C PRO A 46 -24.73 -7.63 -10.62
N ASP A 47 -25.41 -7.72 -11.74
CA ASP A 47 -25.63 -9.00 -12.42
C ASP A 47 -24.33 -9.59 -12.98
N TYR A 48 -24.36 -10.87 -13.37
CA TYR A 48 -23.19 -11.59 -13.88
C TYR A 48 -22.48 -10.87 -15.02
N MET A 49 -23.22 -10.31 -15.99
CA MET A 49 -22.63 -9.63 -17.14
C MET A 49 -21.90 -8.36 -16.74
N LYS A 50 -22.45 -7.60 -15.79
CA LYS A 50 -21.82 -6.38 -15.26
C LYS A 50 -20.57 -6.70 -14.45
N VAL A 51 -20.59 -7.77 -13.65
CA VAL A 51 -19.37 -8.20 -12.93
C VAL A 51 -18.27 -8.58 -13.91
N ARG A 52 -18.60 -9.33 -14.97
CA ARG A 52 -17.61 -9.68 -16.01
C ARG A 52 -17.05 -8.46 -16.71
N LEU A 53 -17.89 -7.50 -17.03
CA LEU A 53 -17.49 -6.24 -17.66
C LEU A 53 -16.57 -5.43 -16.75
N LEU A 54 -16.93 -5.27 -15.47
CA LEU A 54 -16.11 -4.60 -14.47
C LEU A 54 -14.77 -5.33 -14.25
N ALA A 55 -14.79 -6.65 -14.16
CA ALA A 55 -13.59 -7.47 -14.04
C ALA A 55 -12.62 -7.29 -15.22
N SER A 56 -13.15 -7.31 -16.43
CA SER A 56 -12.38 -7.10 -17.66
C SER A 56 -11.78 -5.70 -17.72
N GLU A 57 -12.60 -4.66 -17.47
CA GLU A 57 -12.15 -3.27 -17.54
C GLU A 57 -11.10 -2.93 -16.47
N LEU A 58 -11.26 -3.47 -15.27
CA LEU A 58 -10.33 -3.28 -14.17
C LEU A 58 -9.11 -4.22 -14.26
N ASN A 59 -9.14 -5.21 -15.15
CA ASN A 59 -8.15 -6.26 -15.26
C ASN A 59 -7.90 -6.97 -13.92
N PHE A 60 -8.98 -7.45 -13.31
CA PHE A 60 -8.99 -8.29 -12.11
C PHE A 60 -9.71 -9.62 -12.41
N PRO A 61 -9.30 -10.73 -11.76
CA PRO A 61 -10.03 -12.00 -11.90
C PRO A 61 -11.49 -11.86 -11.46
N TYR A 62 -12.42 -12.55 -12.16
CA TYR A 62 -13.84 -12.54 -11.82
C TYR A 62 -14.09 -12.92 -10.34
N ASP A 63 -13.43 -13.97 -9.85
CA ASP A 63 -13.60 -14.46 -8.48
C ASP A 63 -13.10 -13.50 -7.41
N TYR A 64 -12.24 -12.53 -7.76
CA TYR A 64 -11.75 -11.50 -6.87
C TYR A 64 -12.88 -10.74 -6.16
N PHE A 65 -13.96 -10.45 -6.86
CA PHE A 65 -15.10 -9.67 -6.34
C PHE A 65 -16.00 -10.46 -5.37
N PHE A 66 -15.80 -11.75 -5.26
CA PHE A 66 -16.57 -12.67 -4.41
C PHE A 66 -15.77 -13.21 -3.22
N GLN A 67 -14.54 -12.76 -3.04
CA GLN A 67 -13.69 -13.16 -1.93
C GLN A 67 -13.76 -12.12 -0.82
N LYS A 68 -14.02 -12.57 0.41
CA LYS A 68 -13.90 -11.71 1.58
C LYS A 68 -12.44 -11.31 1.76
N ASP A 69 -12.20 -10.06 2.14
CA ASP A 69 -10.85 -9.64 2.54
C ASP A 69 -10.53 -10.26 3.89
N SER A 70 -9.58 -11.19 3.94
CA SER A 70 -9.16 -11.89 5.15
C SER A 70 -7.91 -11.25 5.77
N TYR A 71 -7.22 -10.39 5.05
CA TYR A 71 -6.01 -9.72 5.51
C TYR A 71 -6.29 -8.25 5.75
N ALA A 72 -6.06 -7.80 6.99
CA ALA A 72 -6.38 -6.44 7.43
C ALA A 72 -5.20 -5.47 7.29
N ALA A 73 -4.19 -5.79 6.44
CA ALA A 73 -3.05 -4.91 6.25
C ALA A 73 -3.52 -3.54 5.74
N LYS A 74 -3.62 -2.58 6.66
CA LYS A 74 -3.80 -1.17 6.34
C LYS A 74 -2.48 -0.47 6.57
N THR A 75 -1.98 0.20 5.56
CA THR A 75 -0.85 1.10 5.74
C THR A 75 -1.36 2.37 6.43
N GLU A 76 -1.09 2.51 7.73
CA GLU A 76 -1.56 3.66 8.52
C GLU A 76 -0.90 4.95 8.06
N THR A 77 0.37 4.89 7.68
CA THR A 77 1.11 6.06 7.18
C THR A 77 1.91 5.70 5.94
N THR A 78 1.65 6.40 4.84
CA THR A 78 2.42 6.27 3.61
C THR A 78 3.12 7.59 3.31
N TYR A 79 4.43 7.62 3.43
CA TYR A 79 5.24 8.80 3.14
C TYR A 79 5.57 8.87 1.64
N PHE A 80 5.12 9.91 0.98
CA PHE A 80 5.33 10.14 -0.45
C PHE A 80 6.41 11.23 -0.66
N ARG A 81 7.67 10.88 -0.48
CA ARG A 81 8.79 11.83 -0.55
C ARG A 81 8.87 12.64 -1.86
N SER A 82 8.46 12.08 -2.98
CA SER A 82 8.56 12.72 -4.30
C SER A 82 7.23 13.17 -4.89
N LEU A 83 6.12 13.04 -4.17
CA LEU A 83 4.77 13.26 -4.68
C LEU A 83 4.12 14.56 -4.19
N ALA A 84 4.91 15.59 -3.88
CA ALA A 84 4.37 16.91 -3.51
C ALA A 84 3.41 17.46 -4.59
N SER A 85 3.64 17.10 -5.87
CA SER A 85 2.79 17.46 -7.01
C SER A 85 1.72 16.42 -7.38
N ALA A 86 1.71 15.25 -6.72
CA ALA A 86 0.74 14.20 -7.05
C ALA A 86 -0.67 14.54 -6.59
N THR A 87 -1.63 14.22 -7.44
CA THR A 87 -3.04 14.41 -7.08
C THR A 87 -3.47 13.49 -5.94
N LYS A 88 -4.54 13.85 -5.21
CA LYS A 88 -5.13 12.98 -4.19
C LYS A 88 -5.48 11.59 -4.75
N LYS A 89 -5.93 11.54 -6.01
CA LYS A 89 -6.25 10.31 -6.75
C LYS A 89 -5.00 9.42 -6.88
N ASP A 90 -3.88 9.99 -7.31
CA ASP A 90 -2.64 9.24 -7.50
C ASP A 90 -2.09 8.71 -6.18
N ARG A 91 -2.10 9.53 -5.12
CA ARG A 91 -1.71 9.10 -3.77
C ARG A 91 -2.56 7.93 -3.28
N THR A 92 -3.88 8.02 -3.43
CA THR A 92 -4.79 6.94 -3.05
C THR A 92 -4.50 5.65 -3.84
N ALA A 93 -4.26 5.75 -5.15
CA ALA A 93 -3.91 4.58 -5.96
C ALA A 93 -2.60 3.93 -5.51
N GLN A 94 -1.59 4.71 -5.13
CA GLN A 94 -0.33 4.18 -4.60
C GLN A 94 -0.51 3.54 -3.21
N SER A 95 -1.29 4.16 -2.30
CA SER A 95 -1.60 3.55 -1.00
C SER A 95 -2.27 2.18 -1.15
N ILE A 96 -3.25 2.06 -2.04
CA ILE A 96 -3.91 0.78 -2.32
C ILE A 96 -2.92 -0.25 -2.87
N LYS A 97 -1.99 0.15 -3.74
CA LYS A 97 -0.94 -0.78 -4.24
C LYS A 97 -0.04 -1.28 -3.11
N LEU A 98 0.34 -0.39 -2.18
CA LEU A 98 1.13 -0.78 -1.01
C LEU A 98 0.36 -1.73 -0.10
N GLU A 99 -0.95 -1.52 0.11
CA GLU A 99 -1.79 -2.48 0.85
C GLU A 99 -1.78 -3.87 0.20
N TYR A 100 -1.81 -3.96 -1.14
CA TYR A 100 -1.69 -5.26 -1.83
C TYR A 100 -0.32 -5.91 -1.64
N VAL A 101 0.76 -5.11 -1.65
CA VAL A 101 2.10 -5.61 -1.37
C VAL A 101 2.20 -6.13 0.07
N ALA A 102 1.66 -5.37 1.04
CA ALA A 102 1.63 -5.79 2.43
C ALA A 102 0.83 -7.10 2.62
N LYS A 103 -0.34 -7.24 2.00
CA LYS A 103 -1.12 -8.48 2.02
C LYS A 103 -0.38 -9.66 1.39
N MET A 104 0.31 -9.42 0.28
CA MET A 104 1.15 -10.45 -0.34
C MET A 104 2.28 -10.86 0.59
N TYR A 105 2.92 -9.93 1.27
CA TYR A 105 3.96 -10.19 2.25
C TYR A 105 3.44 -11.01 3.44
N GLU A 106 2.27 -10.66 4.01
CA GLU A 106 1.62 -11.44 5.07
C GLU A 106 1.36 -12.90 4.65
N ILE A 107 0.88 -13.12 3.41
CA ILE A 107 0.67 -14.46 2.88
C ILE A 107 2.01 -15.20 2.75
N LEU A 108 3.06 -14.54 2.28
CA LEU A 108 4.38 -15.17 2.14
C LEU A 108 4.98 -15.56 3.50
N LEU A 109 4.73 -14.80 4.56
CA LEU A 109 5.16 -15.13 5.91
C LEU A 109 4.59 -16.44 6.45
N GLU A 110 3.46 -16.93 5.91
CA GLU A 110 2.92 -18.26 6.26
C GLU A 110 3.79 -19.41 5.72
N PHE A 111 4.58 -19.16 4.67
CA PHE A 111 5.36 -20.19 3.96
C PHE A 111 6.88 -19.96 4.05
N ILE A 112 7.33 -18.74 4.29
CA ILE A 112 8.73 -18.34 4.21
C ILE A 112 9.08 -17.52 5.44
N SER A 113 10.19 -17.87 6.12
CA SER A 113 10.81 -17.02 7.12
C SER A 113 11.77 -16.06 6.42
N PHE A 114 11.48 -14.77 6.47
CA PHE A 114 12.41 -13.76 6.00
C PHE A 114 13.50 -13.52 7.05
N PRO A 115 14.74 -13.22 6.64
CA PRO A 115 15.76 -12.80 7.59
C PRO A 115 15.36 -11.52 8.29
N GLU A 116 15.69 -11.42 9.57
CA GLU A 116 15.53 -10.17 10.32
C GLU A 116 16.46 -9.09 9.75
N MET A 117 16.04 -7.83 9.87
CA MET A 117 16.90 -6.72 9.45
C MET A 117 18.10 -6.60 10.38
N ASN A 118 19.30 -6.56 9.81
CA ASN A 118 20.54 -6.38 10.53
C ASN A 118 20.73 -4.89 10.91
N LEU A 119 19.98 -4.48 11.94
CA LEU A 119 20.05 -3.13 12.50
C LEU A 119 20.38 -3.21 14.01
N PRO A 120 21.23 -2.33 14.53
CA PRO A 120 21.43 -2.23 15.97
C PRO A 120 20.15 -1.71 16.65
N SER A 121 19.93 -2.11 17.89
CA SER A 121 18.92 -1.48 18.73
C SER A 121 19.39 -0.06 19.06
N VAL A 122 18.69 0.93 18.56
CA VAL A 122 18.92 2.35 18.87
C VAL A 122 17.65 2.94 19.46
N ASP A 123 17.77 3.57 20.62
CA ASP A 123 16.67 4.30 21.22
C ASP A 123 16.62 5.69 20.59
N PHE A 124 15.59 5.92 19.77
CA PHE A 124 15.35 7.24 19.20
C PHE A 124 14.39 8.00 20.11
N VAL A 125 14.88 9.07 20.72
CA VAL A 125 14.12 9.94 21.62
C VAL A 125 13.60 11.18 20.89
N GLY A 126 13.76 11.23 19.58
CA GLY A 126 13.41 12.37 18.74
C GLY A 126 11.93 12.63 18.55
N CYS A 127 11.58 13.49 17.62
CA CYS A 127 10.23 13.96 17.35
C CYS A 127 9.28 12.81 17.00
N ASP A 128 8.05 12.86 17.54
CA ASP A 128 6.96 11.96 17.19
C ASP A 128 6.58 12.07 15.69
N ASP A 129 6.96 13.19 15.04
CA ASP A 129 6.77 13.40 13.60
C ASP A 129 8.11 13.81 12.95
N VAL A 130 8.62 12.99 12.04
CA VAL A 130 9.89 13.20 11.32
C VAL A 130 9.90 14.51 10.51
N PHE A 131 8.75 15.09 10.21
CA PHE A 131 8.63 16.35 9.47
C PHE A 131 8.75 17.60 10.35
N GLU A 132 8.66 17.47 11.67
CA GLU A 132 8.82 18.58 12.61
C GLU A 132 10.22 18.70 13.20
N CYS A 133 11.15 17.81 12.80
CA CYS A 133 12.54 17.80 13.26
C CYS A 133 13.42 18.81 12.49
N GLU A 134 13.06 20.10 12.54
CA GLU A 134 13.87 21.18 11.94
C GLU A 134 14.89 21.79 12.93
N ASN A 135 14.92 21.32 14.18
CA ASN A 135 15.85 21.87 15.18
C ASN A 135 17.24 21.20 15.05
N GLU A 136 18.28 21.95 15.43
CA GLU A 136 19.66 21.48 15.35
C GLU A 136 19.92 20.23 16.22
N ASP A 137 19.24 20.12 17.36
CA ASP A 137 19.37 18.98 18.28
C ASP A 137 18.87 17.66 17.66
N ALA A 138 17.74 17.70 16.93
CA ALA A 138 17.21 16.53 16.25
C ALA A 138 18.09 16.10 15.06
N ILE A 139 18.69 17.06 14.35
CA ILE A 139 19.64 16.75 13.27
C ILE A 139 20.86 16.05 13.85
N GLN A 140 21.40 16.54 14.97
CA GLN A 140 22.56 15.94 15.63
C GLN A 140 22.23 14.51 16.10
N GLU A 141 21.05 14.27 16.68
CA GLU A 141 20.63 12.93 17.10
C GLU A 141 20.56 11.96 15.91
N ILE A 142 20.02 12.40 14.76
CA ILE A 142 19.99 11.58 13.53
C ILE A 142 21.41 11.25 13.05
N GLU A 143 22.36 12.21 13.10
CA GLU A 143 23.75 11.97 12.74
C GLU A 143 24.43 10.99 13.70
N ASP A 144 24.17 11.09 14.99
CA ASP A 144 24.71 10.19 16.01
C ASP A 144 24.19 8.76 15.82
N ILE A 145 22.89 8.59 15.53
CA ILE A 145 22.30 7.28 15.20
C ILE A 145 22.93 6.72 13.92
N ALA A 146 23.07 7.53 12.88
CA ALA A 146 23.72 7.11 11.65
C ALA A 146 25.17 6.66 11.87
N ALA A 147 25.91 7.36 12.76
CA ALA A 147 27.26 6.97 13.14
C ALA A 147 27.28 5.63 13.92
N GLN A 148 26.33 5.40 14.81
CA GLN A 148 26.19 4.13 15.53
C GLN A 148 25.91 2.96 14.58
N VAL A 149 24.99 3.12 13.63
CA VAL A 149 24.69 2.11 12.61
C VAL A 149 25.94 1.82 11.75
N ARG A 150 26.65 2.84 11.32
CA ARG A 150 27.90 2.67 10.57
C ARG A 150 28.97 1.91 11.35
N LYS A 151 29.09 2.21 12.64
CA LYS A 151 30.01 1.49 13.53
C LYS A 151 29.60 0.02 13.72
N TYR A 152 28.30 -0.23 13.85
CA TYR A 152 27.77 -1.59 13.97
C TYR A 152 28.07 -2.43 12.73
N TRP A 153 27.93 -1.86 11.54
CA TRP A 153 28.23 -2.52 10.28
C TRP A 153 29.73 -2.52 9.89
N ASP A 154 30.61 -1.92 10.71
CA ASP A 154 32.05 -1.75 10.44
C ASP A 154 32.35 -1.08 9.07
N ILE A 155 31.52 -0.12 8.68
CA ILE A 155 31.64 0.62 7.43
C ILE A 155 32.10 2.05 7.73
N GLY A 156 33.30 2.44 7.57
CA GLY A 156 33.79 3.79 7.82
C GLY A 156 32.83 4.93 7.40
N THR A 157 33.33 6.15 7.23
CA THR A 157 32.53 7.36 6.89
C THR A 157 32.27 7.52 5.38
N GLY A 158 32.79 6.62 4.55
CA GLY A 158 32.67 6.68 3.09
C GLY A 158 31.23 6.35 2.57
N PRO A 159 31.02 6.50 1.26
CA PRO A 159 29.73 6.15 0.64
C PRO A 159 29.41 4.66 0.81
N ILE A 160 28.17 4.34 1.14
CA ILE A 160 27.68 2.96 1.21
C ILE A 160 27.36 2.51 -0.23
N LYS A 161 28.07 1.51 -0.74
CA LYS A 161 27.90 1.01 -2.11
C LYS A 161 26.64 0.13 -2.25
N ASP A 162 26.36 -0.69 -1.25
CA ASP A 162 25.23 -1.62 -1.25
C ASP A 162 24.59 -1.63 0.15
N LEU A 163 23.60 -0.77 0.35
CA LEU A 163 22.86 -0.70 1.60
C LEU A 163 22.05 -1.98 1.87
N GLN A 164 21.52 -2.61 0.81
CA GLN A 164 20.71 -3.81 0.96
C GLN A 164 21.53 -4.97 1.52
N TYR A 165 22.77 -5.11 1.11
CA TYR A 165 23.69 -6.12 1.66
C TYR A 165 23.81 -5.99 3.18
N PHE A 166 24.07 -4.78 3.70
CA PHE A 166 24.25 -4.55 5.14
C PHE A 166 22.97 -4.73 5.95
N LEU A 167 21.80 -4.48 5.35
CA LEU A 167 20.51 -4.70 6.00
C LEU A 167 20.16 -6.19 6.13
N GLN A 168 20.77 -7.07 5.33
CA GLN A 168 20.47 -8.50 5.28
C GLN A 168 21.53 -9.37 5.97
N HIS A 169 22.73 -8.88 6.21
CA HIS A 169 23.89 -9.61 6.73
C HIS A 169 24.50 -8.88 7.91
#